data_3e81ab7da5a8bdad26c9793d2c4e2577
#
_entry.id   3e81ab7da5a8bdad26c9793d2c4e2577
#
_cell.length_a   1.000
_cell.length_b   1.000
_cell.length_c   1.000
_cell.angle_alpha   90.00
_cell.angle_beta   90.00
_cell.angle_gamma   90.00
#
_symmetry.space_group_name_H-M   'P 1'
#
loop_
_entity.id
_entity.type
_entity.pdbx_description
1 polymer ?
#
loop_
_entity_poly.entity_id
_entity_poly.type
_entity_poly.pdbx_seq_one_letter_code
_entity_poly.pdbx_strand_id
1 'polypeptide(L)'
;AFDQQIASLAAQGHIVPTHKMIKTPEQIEKIKESCKINIAVLDEIGKQIHEGMTTAEIDDIVSTMTRDMGGIPAPLNYEGYPYSVCTSVNDQVCHGFPSKHVVLKSGDIINVDCSTILNGYFSDSSRMYCIGDVSDENRKLVQVTKECVELGLAQVKPWGFLGDVGQAVNDHARANGYRV
;
A
#
# COMPACT_ATOMS: atom_id res chain seq x y z
N ALA A 1 28.55 -14.41 12.48
CA ALA A 1 27.23 -14.30 13.08
C ALA A 1 26.12 -14.27 12.03
N PHE A 2 25.92 -13.19 11.26
CA PHE A 2 24.81 -13.08 10.28
C PHE A 2 24.88 -14.15 9.19
N ASP A 3 26.01 -14.26 8.50
CA ASP A 3 26.18 -15.22 7.38
C ASP A 3 26.07 -16.68 7.84
N GLN A 4 26.53 -16.97 9.05
CA GLN A 4 26.40 -18.31 9.64
C GLN A 4 24.94 -18.68 9.91
N GLN A 5 24.14 -17.74 10.36
CA GLN A 5 22.72 -17.97 10.58
C GLN A 5 21.96 -18.12 9.28
N ILE A 6 22.25 -17.30 8.27
CA ILE A 6 21.69 -17.46 6.91
C ILE A 6 22.05 -18.83 6.33
N ALA A 7 23.30 -19.23 6.42
CA ALA A 7 23.75 -20.56 5.93
C ALA A 7 23.04 -21.70 6.68
N SER A 8 22.85 -21.57 7.98
CA SER A 8 22.13 -22.58 8.78
C SER A 8 20.66 -22.70 8.38
N LEU A 9 19.97 -21.57 8.15
CA LEU A 9 18.58 -21.58 7.69
C LEU A 9 18.44 -22.14 6.28
N ALA A 10 19.37 -21.80 5.37
CA ALA A 10 19.40 -22.36 4.03
C ALA A 10 19.63 -23.88 4.04
N ALA A 11 20.51 -24.38 4.92
CA ALA A 11 20.74 -25.82 5.10
C ALA A 11 19.50 -26.56 5.63
N GLN A 12 18.60 -25.88 6.33
CA GLN A 12 17.32 -26.41 6.79
C GLN A 12 16.21 -26.33 5.73
N GLY A 13 16.52 -25.85 4.51
CA GLY A 13 15.57 -25.75 3.41
C GLY A 13 14.77 -24.45 3.38
N HIS A 14 15.09 -23.46 4.21
CA HIS A 14 14.42 -22.17 4.18
C HIS A 14 14.92 -21.31 3.00
N ILE A 15 14.03 -20.54 2.40
CA ILE A 15 14.38 -19.48 1.45
C ILE A 15 14.95 -18.31 2.25
N VAL A 16 16.18 -17.93 1.96
CA VAL A 16 16.90 -16.88 2.65
C VAL A 16 17.17 -15.68 1.74
N PRO A 17 17.22 -14.45 2.28
CA PRO A 17 17.53 -13.27 1.49
C PRO A 17 18.99 -13.31 1.00
N THR A 18 19.21 -12.73 -0.17
CA THR A 18 20.58 -12.44 -0.66
C THR A 18 21.07 -11.13 -0.02
N HIS A 19 22.40 -10.93 -0.01
CA HIS A 19 22.99 -9.68 0.49
C HIS A 19 22.43 -8.43 -0.20
N LYS A 20 22.04 -8.53 -1.48
CA LYS A 20 21.44 -7.43 -2.25
C LYS A 20 20.06 -6.99 -1.71
N MET A 21 19.36 -7.86 -1.02
CA MET A 21 18.05 -7.56 -0.44
C MET A 21 18.15 -6.86 0.90
N ILE A 22 19.32 -6.95 1.57
CA ILE A 22 19.54 -6.35 2.88
C ILE A 22 19.96 -4.91 2.72
N LYS A 23 19.20 -4.00 3.33
CA LYS A 23 19.44 -2.57 3.23
C LYS A 23 20.38 -2.09 4.34
N THR A 24 21.26 -1.14 4.00
CA THR A 24 22.07 -0.42 4.97
C THR A 24 21.21 0.58 5.77
N PRO A 25 21.65 1.02 6.97
CA PRO A 25 20.95 2.08 7.71
C PRO A 25 20.72 3.34 6.87
N GLU A 26 21.70 3.75 6.06
CA GLU A 26 21.56 4.91 5.18
C GLU A 26 20.47 4.70 4.11
N GLN A 27 20.41 3.51 3.49
CA GLN A 27 19.37 3.19 2.53
C GLN A 27 17.99 3.18 3.18
N ILE A 28 17.87 2.69 4.42
CA ILE A 28 16.62 2.70 5.17
C ILE A 28 16.14 4.14 5.41
N GLU A 29 17.04 5.05 5.80
CA GLU A 29 16.64 6.46 5.99
C GLU A 29 16.16 7.10 4.67
N LYS A 30 16.82 6.81 3.54
CA LYS A 30 16.36 7.29 2.22
C LYS A 30 14.99 6.71 1.81
N ILE A 31 14.72 5.44 2.13
CA ILE A 31 13.38 4.84 1.95
C ILE A 31 12.35 5.58 2.82
N LYS A 32 12.69 5.88 4.08
CA LYS A 32 11.79 6.64 4.97
C LYS A 32 11.49 8.04 4.44
N GLU A 33 12.45 8.71 3.79
CA GLU A 33 12.20 10.01 3.14
C GLU A 33 11.17 9.88 2.00
N SER A 34 11.28 8.85 1.18
CA SER A 34 10.26 8.55 0.17
C SER A 34 8.89 8.25 0.81
N CYS A 35 8.86 7.49 1.91
CA CYS A 35 7.63 7.19 2.65
C CYS A 35 6.91 8.45 3.15
N LYS A 36 7.65 9.50 3.57
CA LYS A 36 7.04 10.77 4.02
C LYS A 36 6.20 11.42 2.93
N ILE A 37 6.66 11.38 1.67
CA ILE A 37 5.91 11.90 0.53
C ILE A 37 4.62 11.09 0.36
N ASN A 38 4.74 9.77 0.33
CA ASN A 38 3.61 8.87 0.14
C ASN A 38 2.52 9.06 1.21
N ILE A 39 2.93 9.16 2.48
CA ILE A 39 2.03 9.41 3.60
C ILE A 39 1.34 10.77 3.45
N ALA A 40 2.10 11.83 3.15
CA ALA A 40 1.56 13.18 3.00
C ALA A 40 0.52 13.25 1.86
N VAL A 41 0.77 12.57 0.75
CA VAL A 41 -0.17 12.48 -0.38
C VAL A 41 -1.46 11.77 0.04
N LEU A 42 -1.37 10.62 0.71
CA LEU A 42 -2.55 9.89 1.18
C LEU A 42 -3.33 10.69 2.25
N ASP A 43 -2.63 11.40 3.13
CA ASP A 43 -3.27 12.28 4.12
C ASP A 43 -4.03 13.44 3.44
N GLU A 44 -3.46 14.03 2.40
CA GLU A 44 -4.11 15.11 1.65
C GLU A 44 -5.33 14.61 0.88
N ILE A 45 -5.25 13.43 0.25
CA ILE A 45 -6.41 12.80 -0.37
C ILE A 45 -7.52 12.59 0.66
N GLY A 46 -7.18 12.12 1.87
CA GLY A 46 -8.16 11.94 2.94
C GLY A 46 -8.90 13.20 3.37
N LYS A 47 -8.32 14.38 3.16
CA LYS A 47 -8.96 15.68 3.43
C LYS A 47 -9.86 16.14 2.28
N GLN A 48 -9.52 15.77 1.05
CA GLN A 48 -10.18 16.28 -0.14
C GLN A 48 -11.22 15.32 -0.73
N ILE A 49 -11.07 14.00 -0.51
CA ILE A 49 -11.94 12.99 -1.12
C ILE A 49 -13.38 13.11 -0.64
N HIS A 50 -14.30 13.15 -1.60
CA HIS A 50 -15.73 13.35 -1.32
C HIS A 50 -16.61 12.75 -2.42
N GLU A 51 -17.89 12.63 -2.12
CA GLU A 51 -18.91 12.27 -3.11
C GLU A 51 -18.94 13.29 -4.27
N GLY A 52 -18.99 12.82 -5.50
CA GLY A 52 -18.94 13.63 -6.71
C GLY A 52 -17.55 13.84 -7.29
N MET A 53 -16.49 13.52 -6.54
CA MET A 53 -15.11 13.54 -7.03
C MET A 53 -14.88 12.41 -8.02
N THR A 54 -14.16 12.67 -9.11
CA THR A 54 -13.74 11.62 -10.05
C THR A 54 -12.42 10.98 -9.60
N THR A 55 -12.19 9.75 -10.02
CA THR A 55 -10.89 9.11 -9.76
C THR A 55 -9.74 9.74 -10.55
N ALA A 56 -10.03 10.45 -11.66
CA ALA A 56 -9.05 11.27 -12.38
C ALA A 56 -8.57 12.47 -11.54
N GLU A 57 -9.45 13.11 -10.77
CA GLU A 57 -9.06 14.19 -9.86
C GLU A 57 -8.13 13.69 -8.74
N ILE A 58 -8.31 12.45 -8.29
CA ILE A 58 -7.37 11.80 -7.35
C ILE A 58 -5.98 11.65 -8.01
N ASP A 59 -5.93 11.21 -9.26
CA ASP A 59 -4.67 11.08 -10.02
C ASP A 59 -3.96 12.44 -10.16
N ASP A 60 -4.71 13.51 -10.46
CA ASP A 60 -4.18 14.87 -10.55
C ASP A 60 -3.55 15.33 -9.21
N ILE A 61 -4.20 15.07 -8.08
CA ILE A 61 -3.67 15.39 -6.75
C ILE A 61 -2.38 14.61 -6.49
N VAL A 62 -2.38 13.30 -6.71
CA VAL A 62 -1.21 12.43 -6.51
C VAL A 62 -0.04 12.90 -7.37
N SER A 63 -0.30 13.12 -8.66
CA SER A 63 0.72 13.54 -9.62
C SER A 63 1.34 14.88 -9.23
N THR A 64 0.51 15.86 -8.92
CA THR A 64 0.97 17.22 -8.59
C THR A 64 1.74 17.23 -7.28
N MET A 65 1.13 16.71 -6.21
CA MET A 65 1.72 16.77 -4.89
C MET A 65 3.01 15.95 -4.77
N THR A 66 3.06 14.77 -5.38
CA THR A 66 4.29 13.96 -5.39
C THR A 66 5.44 14.72 -6.04
N ARG A 67 5.20 15.39 -7.17
CA ARG A 67 6.21 16.17 -7.89
C ARG A 67 6.62 17.43 -7.14
N ASP A 68 5.68 18.13 -6.56
CA ASP A 68 5.95 19.35 -5.77
C ASP A 68 6.83 19.06 -4.56
N MET A 69 6.71 17.84 -4.00
CA MET A 69 7.58 17.35 -2.93
C MET A 69 8.90 16.74 -3.42
N GLY A 70 9.19 16.81 -4.72
CA GLY A 70 10.44 16.34 -5.33
C GLY A 70 10.48 14.85 -5.66
N GLY A 71 9.36 14.12 -5.51
CA GLY A 71 9.23 12.72 -5.87
C GLY A 71 8.75 12.51 -7.31
N ILE A 72 8.74 11.25 -7.71
CA ILE A 72 8.18 10.78 -8.97
C ILE A 72 7.12 9.73 -8.65
N PRO A 73 5.88 9.82 -9.18
CA PRO A 73 4.92 8.73 -9.07
C PRO A 73 5.47 7.48 -9.76
N ALA A 74 5.71 6.42 -8.97
CA ALA A 74 6.35 5.21 -9.49
C ALA A 74 5.52 4.45 -10.54
N PRO A 75 4.17 4.41 -10.47
CA PRO A 75 3.38 3.72 -11.48
C PRO A 75 3.47 4.36 -12.87
N LEU A 76 3.66 5.69 -12.93
CA LEU A 76 3.60 6.42 -14.19
C LEU A 76 4.68 5.95 -15.18
N ASN A 77 4.22 5.51 -16.34
CA ASN A 77 5.04 4.92 -17.41
C ASN A 77 5.68 3.55 -17.09
N TYR A 78 5.38 2.96 -15.92
CA TYR A 78 5.81 1.61 -15.62
C TYR A 78 5.03 0.62 -16.51
N GLU A 79 5.73 -0.11 -17.35
CA GLU A 79 5.14 -1.06 -18.33
C GLU A 79 3.99 -0.46 -19.16
N GLY A 80 4.04 0.85 -19.42
CA GLY A 80 3.02 1.57 -20.19
C GLY A 80 1.82 2.05 -19.38
N TYR A 81 1.84 1.94 -18.04
CA TYR A 81 0.77 2.47 -17.20
C TYR A 81 0.71 4.00 -17.26
N PRO A 82 -0.43 4.61 -17.65
CA PRO A 82 -0.46 6.03 -17.99
C PRO A 82 -0.80 6.97 -16.84
N TYR A 83 -0.97 6.46 -15.62
CA TYR A 83 -1.43 7.21 -14.45
C TYR A 83 -0.41 7.21 -13.32
N SER A 84 -0.60 8.12 -12.36
CA SER A 84 0.31 8.30 -11.21
C SER A 84 -0.09 7.47 -9.99
N VAL A 85 -1.28 6.86 -10.00
CA VAL A 85 -1.88 6.15 -8.87
C VAL A 85 -2.80 5.04 -9.38
N CYS A 86 -3.06 4.03 -8.57
CA CYS A 86 -4.17 3.11 -8.81
C CYS A 86 -5.36 3.46 -7.91
N THR A 87 -6.57 3.46 -8.48
CA THR A 87 -7.82 3.78 -7.78
C THR A 87 -8.82 2.66 -8.00
N SER A 88 -9.04 1.84 -6.98
CA SER A 88 -9.90 0.67 -7.07
C SER A 88 -11.16 0.87 -6.25
N VAL A 89 -12.31 1.00 -6.94
CA VAL A 89 -13.61 1.31 -6.33
C VAL A 89 -14.43 0.03 -6.17
N ASN A 90 -14.99 -0.16 -4.98
CA ASN A 90 -15.89 -1.26 -4.61
C ASN A 90 -15.29 -2.65 -4.91
N ASP A 91 -15.82 -3.37 -5.89
CA ASP A 91 -15.43 -4.73 -6.27
C ASP A 91 -14.18 -4.82 -7.16
N GLN A 92 -13.58 -3.69 -7.54
CA GLN A 92 -12.26 -3.71 -8.18
C GLN A 92 -11.20 -4.18 -7.16
N VAL A 93 -10.59 -5.32 -7.43
CA VAL A 93 -9.63 -5.94 -6.49
C VAL A 93 -8.36 -5.10 -6.34
N CYS A 94 -7.76 -4.66 -7.46
CA CYS A 94 -6.56 -3.82 -7.50
C CYS A 94 -6.37 -3.18 -8.88
N HIS A 95 -5.41 -2.26 -8.97
CA HIS A 95 -4.95 -1.62 -10.22
C HIS A 95 -6.05 -0.95 -11.03
N GLY A 96 -7.09 -0.42 -10.37
CA GLY A 96 -8.12 0.38 -11.01
C GLY A 96 -7.51 1.62 -11.67
N PHE A 97 -7.91 1.90 -12.93
CA PHE A 97 -7.42 3.04 -13.69
C PHE A 97 -8.19 4.30 -13.31
N PRO A 98 -7.51 5.40 -12.94
CA PRO A 98 -8.14 6.70 -12.80
C PRO A 98 -8.91 7.12 -14.05
N SER A 99 -10.12 7.65 -13.88
CA SER A 99 -11.01 8.00 -14.98
C SER A 99 -11.91 9.18 -14.65
N LYS A 100 -12.13 10.05 -15.64
CA LYS A 100 -13.12 11.15 -15.56
C LYS A 100 -14.57 10.63 -15.54
N HIS A 101 -14.77 9.37 -15.90
CA HIS A 101 -16.09 8.74 -15.95
C HIS A 101 -16.44 7.96 -14.70
N VAL A 102 -15.46 7.71 -13.81
CA VAL A 102 -15.69 7.07 -12.52
C VAL A 102 -15.84 8.17 -11.47
N VAL A 103 -17.08 8.44 -11.11
CA VAL A 103 -17.47 9.45 -10.12
C VAL A 103 -17.82 8.76 -8.82
N LEU A 104 -17.19 9.15 -7.73
CA LEU A 104 -17.44 8.60 -6.40
C LEU A 104 -18.84 8.97 -5.91
N LYS A 105 -19.52 8.02 -5.29
CA LYS A 105 -20.88 8.16 -4.77
C LYS A 105 -20.91 7.82 -3.30
N SER A 106 -21.89 8.36 -2.58
CA SER A 106 -22.19 7.91 -1.22
C SER A 106 -22.43 6.40 -1.20
N GLY A 107 -21.78 5.71 -0.29
CA GLY A 107 -21.78 4.24 -0.18
C GLY A 107 -20.57 3.55 -0.79
N ASP A 108 -19.79 4.24 -1.63
CA ASP A 108 -18.57 3.67 -2.21
C ASP A 108 -17.45 3.52 -1.17
N ILE A 109 -16.66 2.46 -1.35
CA ILE A 109 -15.34 2.33 -0.75
C ILE A 109 -14.30 2.36 -1.86
N ILE A 110 -13.18 3.02 -1.62
CA ILE A 110 -12.10 3.14 -2.62
C ILE A 110 -10.74 2.89 -1.99
N ASN A 111 -9.94 2.05 -2.64
CA ASN A 111 -8.52 1.94 -2.36
C ASN A 111 -7.75 2.92 -3.24
N VAL A 112 -6.93 3.76 -2.62
CA VAL A 112 -5.98 4.63 -3.31
C VAL A 112 -4.58 4.12 -3.02
N ASP A 113 -3.89 3.66 -4.06
CA ASP A 113 -2.61 2.97 -3.97
C ASP A 113 -1.51 3.80 -4.61
N CYS A 114 -0.65 4.35 -3.77
CA CYS A 114 0.40 5.29 -4.13
C CYS A 114 1.78 4.65 -3.98
N SER A 115 2.61 4.79 -5.00
CA SER A 115 4.03 4.46 -4.92
C SER A 115 4.85 5.65 -5.39
N THR A 116 5.91 5.96 -4.64
CA THR A 116 6.77 7.14 -4.89
C THR A 116 8.22 6.73 -5.05
N ILE A 117 8.91 7.38 -5.98
CA ILE A 117 10.37 7.31 -6.10
C ILE A 117 10.96 8.64 -5.67
N LEU A 118 11.84 8.63 -4.69
CA LEU A 118 12.63 9.80 -4.28
C LEU A 118 14.12 9.43 -4.33
N ASN A 119 14.89 10.12 -5.17
CA ASN A 119 16.33 9.90 -5.32
C ASN A 119 16.70 8.41 -5.56
N GLY A 120 15.85 7.67 -6.30
CA GLY A 120 16.04 6.25 -6.60
C GLY A 120 15.55 5.29 -5.52
N TYR A 121 14.94 5.78 -4.43
CA TYR A 121 14.37 4.97 -3.35
C TYR A 121 12.86 4.97 -3.41
N PHE A 122 12.27 3.77 -3.30
CA PHE A 122 10.84 3.53 -3.44
C PHE A 122 10.15 3.53 -2.09
N SER A 123 8.93 4.08 -2.09
CA SER A 123 7.92 3.85 -1.06
C SER A 123 6.63 3.39 -1.71
N ASP A 124 5.85 2.60 -0.99
CA ASP A 124 4.62 2.01 -1.48
C ASP A 124 3.64 1.85 -0.32
N SER A 125 2.45 2.38 -0.47
CA SER A 125 1.38 2.22 0.50
C SER A 125 0.03 2.58 -0.09
N SER A 126 -1.02 1.95 0.42
CA SER A 126 -2.39 2.25 0.04
C SER A 126 -3.26 2.58 1.25
N ARG A 127 -4.38 3.23 0.99
CA ARG A 127 -5.38 3.53 2.01
C ARG A 127 -6.78 3.36 1.45
N MET A 128 -7.66 2.79 2.29
CA MET A 128 -9.09 2.75 2.01
C MET A 128 -9.78 4.02 2.50
N TYR A 129 -10.68 4.53 1.68
CA TYR A 129 -11.57 5.63 2.04
C TYR A 129 -13.03 5.21 1.86
N CYS A 130 -13.86 5.59 2.83
CA CYS A 130 -15.31 5.39 2.81
C CYS A 130 -15.98 6.70 2.38
N ILE A 131 -16.82 6.67 1.35
CA ILE A 131 -17.46 7.85 0.78
C ILE A 131 -18.90 7.96 1.27
N GLY A 132 -19.19 9.04 1.98
CA GLY A 132 -20.55 9.29 2.48
C GLY A 132 -21.06 8.19 3.42
N ASP A 133 -22.29 7.75 3.20
CA ASP A 133 -22.97 6.75 4.03
C ASP A 133 -22.72 5.34 3.49
N VAL A 134 -21.67 4.71 3.99
CA VAL A 134 -21.23 3.36 3.61
C VAL A 134 -21.92 2.32 4.48
N SER A 135 -22.33 1.20 3.90
CA SER A 135 -22.97 0.09 4.61
C SER A 135 -22.10 -0.48 5.74
N ASP A 136 -22.72 -1.04 6.75
CA ASP A 136 -22.02 -1.69 7.88
C ASP A 136 -21.13 -2.86 7.39
N GLU A 137 -21.58 -3.58 6.37
CA GLU A 137 -20.82 -4.66 5.74
C GLU A 137 -19.50 -4.15 5.15
N ASN A 138 -19.55 -3.08 4.36
CA ASN A 138 -18.37 -2.47 3.76
C ASN A 138 -17.47 -1.81 4.81
N ARG A 139 -18.04 -1.14 5.82
CA ARG A 139 -17.27 -0.60 6.95
C ARG A 139 -16.52 -1.71 7.68
N LYS A 140 -17.18 -2.83 7.95
CA LYS A 140 -16.56 -4.00 8.59
C LYS A 140 -15.42 -4.56 7.73
N LEU A 141 -15.63 -4.68 6.41
CA LEU A 141 -14.58 -5.15 5.49
C LEU A 141 -13.34 -4.26 5.56
N VAL A 142 -13.52 -2.94 5.46
CA VAL A 142 -12.43 -1.96 5.54
C VAL A 142 -11.70 -2.06 6.89
N GLN A 143 -12.46 -2.13 7.99
CA GLN A 143 -11.90 -2.22 9.34
C GLN A 143 -11.08 -3.52 9.54
N VAL A 144 -11.65 -4.67 9.18
CA VAL A 144 -10.96 -5.97 9.31
C VAL A 144 -9.71 -6.01 8.43
N THR A 145 -9.76 -5.44 7.23
CA THR A 145 -8.59 -5.36 6.34
C THR A 145 -7.48 -4.51 6.97
N LYS A 146 -7.82 -3.38 7.58
CA LYS A 146 -6.86 -2.55 8.33
C LYS A 146 -6.24 -3.32 9.50
N GLU A 147 -7.05 -4.01 10.27
CA GLU A 147 -6.57 -4.88 11.36
C GLU A 147 -5.64 -5.98 10.87
N CYS A 148 -5.91 -6.57 9.70
CA CYS A 148 -5.03 -7.54 9.06
C CYS A 148 -3.64 -6.96 8.81
N VAL A 149 -3.54 -5.73 8.31
CA VAL A 149 -2.25 -5.05 8.11
C VAL A 149 -1.51 -4.86 9.43
N GLU A 150 -2.19 -4.37 10.46
CA GLU A 150 -1.62 -4.14 11.79
C GLU A 150 -1.11 -5.45 12.43
N LEU A 151 -1.90 -6.52 12.35
CA LEU A 151 -1.53 -7.84 12.87
C LEU A 151 -0.40 -8.48 12.08
N GLY A 152 -0.38 -8.32 10.76
CA GLY A 152 0.72 -8.75 9.90
C GLY A 152 2.02 -8.04 10.25
N LEU A 153 1.99 -6.71 10.37
CA LEU A 153 3.16 -5.91 10.76
C LEU A 153 3.69 -6.29 12.15
N ALA A 154 2.81 -6.65 13.08
CA ALA A 154 3.21 -7.08 14.43
C ALA A 154 4.03 -8.39 14.43
N GLN A 155 3.97 -9.18 13.34
CA GLN A 155 4.79 -10.39 13.19
C GLN A 155 6.20 -10.10 12.68
N VAL A 156 6.45 -8.90 12.14
CA VAL A 156 7.76 -8.52 11.59
C VAL A 156 8.77 -8.33 12.73
N LYS A 157 9.72 -9.24 12.81
CA LYS A 157 10.79 -9.23 13.82
C LYS A 157 12.07 -9.84 13.24
N PRO A 158 13.24 -9.50 13.81
CA PRO A 158 14.48 -10.11 13.38
C PRO A 158 14.40 -11.65 13.41
N TRP A 159 14.81 -12.29 12.32
CA TRP A 159 14.80 -13.76 12.14
C TRP A 159 13.41 -14.43 12.13
N GLY A 160 12.35 -13.64 12.05
CA GLY A 160 11.00 -14.14 11.79
C GLY A 160 10.84 -14.62 10.35
N PHE A 161 9.78 -15.32 10.07
CA PHE A 161 9.48 -15.81 8.72
C PHE A 161 8.44 -14.90 8.05
N LEU A 162 8.59 -14.71 6.74
CA LEU A 162 7.60 -13.97 5.94
C LEU A 162 6.21 -14.65 6.00
N GLY A 163 6.19 -15.98 6.11
CA GLY A 163 4.95 -16.75 6.27
C GLY A 163 4.17 -16.41 7.54
N ASP A 164 4.83 -15.96 8.61
CA ASP A 164 4.14 -15.55 9.86
C ASP A 164 3.23 -14.35 9.62
N VAL A 165 3.65 -13.41 8.75
CA VAL A 165 2.83 -12.26 8.33
C VAL A 165 1.58 -12.73 7.61
N GLY A 166 1.74 -13.58 6.60
CA GLY A 166 0.61 -14.13 5.84
C GLY A 166 -0.33 -14.96 6.71
N GLN A 167 0.20 -15.73 7.65
CA GLN A 167 -0.61 -16.53 8.58
C GLN A 167 -1.48 -15.65 9.48
N ALA A 168 -0.90 -14.59 10.08
CA ALA A 168 -1.64 -13.67 10.94
C ALA A 168 -2.77 -12.96 10.18
N VAL A 169 -2.51 -12.49 8.95
CA VAL A 169 -3.51 -11.89 8.06
C VAL A 169 -4.64 -12.88 7.76
N ASN A 170 -4.29 -14.08 7.31
CA ASN A 170 -5.27 -15.11 6.94
C ASN A 170 -6.15 -15.56 8.12
N ASP A 171 -5.57 -15.74 9.30
CA ASP A 171 -6.31 -16.17 10.48
C ASP A 171 -7.32 -15.11 10.93
N HIS A 172 -6.92 -13.83 10.93
CA HIS A 172 -7.82 -12.75 11.30
C HIS A 172 -8.94 -12.57 10.27
N ALA A 173 -8.62 -12.60 8.98
CA ALA A 173 -9.63 -12.52 7.92
C ALA A 173 -10.65 -13.64 8.04
N ARG A 174 -10.20 -14.89 8.21
CA ARG A 174 -11.08 -16.06 8.37
C ARG A 174 -11.95 -16.00 9.62
N ALA A 175 -11.40 -15.55 10.75
CA ALA A 175 -12.14 -15.38 11.99
C ALA A 175 -13.31 -14.38 11.85
N ASN A 176 -13.18 -13.44 10.91
CA ASN A 176 -14.21 -12.45 10.59
C ASN A 176 -15.10 -12.82 9.40
N GLY A 177 -14.94 -14.01 8.83
CA GLY A 177 -15.76 -14.52 7.73
C GLY A 177 -15.25 -14.15 6.34
N TYR A 178 -14.03 -13.61 6.24
CA TYR A 178 -13.39 -13.24 4.98
C TYR A 178 -12.34 -14.27 4.53
N ARG A 179 -11.82 -14.07 3.33
CA ARG A 179 -10.73 -14.87 2.75
C ARG A 179 -9.67 -13.94 2.17
N VAL A 180 -8.44 -14.41 2.16
CA VAL A 180 -7.29 -13.77 1.53
C VAL A 180 -6.91 -14.55 0.29
#